data_fc62861f525ed3d5de07c8ba7dcb755b
#
_entry.id   fc62861f525ed3d5de07c8ba7dcb755b
#
_cell.length_a   1.000
_cell.length_b   1.000
_cell.length_c   1.000
_cell.angle_alpha   90.00
_cell.angle_beta   90.00
_cell.angle_gamma   90.00
#
_symmetry.space_group_name_H-M   'P 1'
#
loop_
_entity.id
_entity.type
_entity.pdbx_description
1 polymer ?
#
loop_
_entity_poly.entity_id
_entity_poly.type
_entity_poly.pdbx_seq_one_letter_code
_entity_poly.pdbx_strand_id
1 'polypeptide(L)'
;TSARELENTVVKPLRQQLIQVAKLKDMDSETRDGAGIIRLGFDFGTNTDLAFIEVNEKIDAAMNYLPRDAERPKVIKASATDIPVFYLNLTLKNDSAYGKVDERAFLDLCEFAENVIKRRIEQLAEVAMVDVTGLVERQLQIVPDPGKLAVLGLSIEDIENVLAQNNVEPGSMTVRDGYYEYNIKFSTLLRTEEDVKGILLRKEGRIIRLGDFCRVEIVPAKEKGVSMSNGKRAVTLAVIKQADENMEDMKLAINSTMDYF
;
A
#
# COMPACT_ATOMS: atom_id res chain seq x y z
N THR A 1 5.93 -7.02 9.89
CA THR A 1 5.49 -7.26 11.30
C THR A 1 4.35 -8.27 11.29
N SER A 2 4.44 -9.35 12.08
CA SER A 2 3.38 -10.35 12.18
C SER A 2 2.13 -9.78 12.86
N ALA A 3 0.94 -10.34 12.57
CA ALA A 3 -0.32 -9.89 13.18
C ALA A 3 -0.25 -9.89 14.71
N ARG A 4 0.38 -10.92 15.31
CA ARG A 4 0.51 -11.04 16.77
C ARG A 4 1.42 -9.96 17.37
N GLU A 5 2.49 -9.62 16.69
CA GLU A 5 3.40 -8.58 17.12
C GLU A 5 2.73 -7.20 16.98
N LEU A 6 2.09 -6.93 15.85
CA LEU A 6 1.33 -5.71 15.61
C LEU A 6 0.21 -5.51 16.64
N GLU A 7 -0.52 -6.57 16.98
CA GLU A 7 -1.55 -6.54 18.03
C GLU A 7 -0.95 -6.10 19.38
N ASN A 8 0.16 -6.67 19.79
CA ASN A 8 0.74 -6.38 21.10
C ASN A 8 1.45 -5.01 21.17
N THR A 9 2.11 -4.60 20.09
CA THR A 9 2.96 -3.40 20.10
C THR A 9 2.24 -2.13 19.64
N VAL A 10 1.18 -2.25 18.84
CA VAL A 10 0.47 -1.11 18.25
C VAL A 10 -1.01 -1.11 18.61
N VAL A 11 -1.74 -2.17 18.26
CA VAL A 11 -3.23 -2.17 18.37
C VAL A 11 -3.68 -2.14 19.83
N LYS A 12 -3.06 -2.92 20.70
CA LYS A 12 -3.39 -2.96 22.13
C LYS A 12 -3.12 -1.62 22.85
N PRO A 13 -1.97 -0.95 22.70
CA PRO A 13 -1.76 0.39 23.25
C PRO A 13 -2.76 1.43 22.74
N LEU A 14 -3.06 1.40 21.43
CA LEU A 14 -4.08 2.30 20.86
C LEU A 14 -5.46 2.07 21.49
N ARG A 15 -5.90 0.83 21.59
CA ARG A 15 -7.18 0.50 22.23
C ARG A 15 -7.26 1.01 23.67
N GLN A 16 -6.17 0.89 24.43
CA GLN A 16 -6.12 1.39 25.82
C GLN A 16 -6.33 2.91 25.93
N GLN A 17 -5.89 3.67 24.93
CA GLN A 17 -6.14 5.12 24.89
C GLN A 17 -7.54 5.42 24.34
N LEU A 18 -7.96 4.72 23.29
CA LEU A 18 -9.23 4.96 22.63
C LEU A 18 -10.46 4.60 23.48
N ILE A 19 -10.34 3.66 24.43
CA ILE A 19 -11.45 3.32 25.34
C ILE A 19 -11.88 4.49 26.23
N GLN A 20 -11.06 5.54 26.35
CA GLN A 20 -11.35 6.73 27.14
C GLN A 20 -12.15 7.78 26.37
N VAL A 21 -12.43 7.56 25.08
CA VAL A 21 -13.22 8.48 24.25
C VAL A 21 -14.66 8.53 24.76
N ALA A 22 -15.18 9.75 24.89
CA ALA A 22 -16.52 9.98 25.42
C ALA A 22 -17.61 9.36 24.52
N LYS A 23 -18.67 8.82 25.14
CA LYS A 23 -19.82 8.20 24.44
C LYS A 23 -19.45 7.02 23.52
N LEU A 24 -18.29 6.41 23.73
CA LEU A 24 -17.94 5.17 23.07
C LEU A 24 -18.86 4.06 23.57
N LYS A 25 -19.56 3.40 22.64
CA LYS A 25 -20.48 2.30 22.93
C LYS A 25 -19.84 0.95 22.79
N ASP A 26 -19.13 0.75 21.68
CA ASP A 26 -18.42 -0.49 21.38
C ASP A 26 -17.09 -0.21 20.67
N MET A 27 -16.19 -1.17 20.74
CA MET A 27 -14.89 -1.10 20.10
C MET A 27 -14.45 -2.50 19.65
N ASP A 28 -14.32 -2.67 18.33
CA ASP A 28 -13.81 -3.87 17.71
C ASP A 28 -12.45 -3.61 17.09
N SER A 29 -11.59 -4.64 17.06
CA SER A 29 -10.31 -4.55 16.37
C SER A 29 -10.02 -5.81 15.58
N GLU A 30 -9.44 -5.63 14.42
CA GLU A 30 -8.96 -6.69 13.54
C GLU A 30 -7.50 -6.42 13.20
N THR A 31 -6.65 -7.41 13.41
CA THR A 31 -5.22 -7.31 13.14
C THR A 31 -4.78 -8.38 12.15
N ARG A 32 -4.09 -7.95 11.10
CA ARG A 32 -3.49 -8.80 10.07
C ARG A 32 -2.00 -8.51 9.98
N ASP A 33 -1.26 -9.30 9.21
CA ASP A 33 0.16 -9.04 8.96
C ASP A 33 0.34 -7.67 8.30
N GLY A 34 1.04 -6.79 9.02
CA GLY A 34 1.34 -5.42 8.56
C GLY A 34 0.19 -4.41 8.62
N ALA A 35 -1.03 -4.78 9.03
CA ALA A 35 -2.15 -3.85 9.11
C ALA A 35 -3.10 -4.14 10.28
N GLY A 36 -3.61 -3.08 10.92
CA GLY A 36 -4.61 -3.17 11.97
C GLY A 36 -5.76 -2.18 11.73
N ILE A 37 -6.97 -2.59 12.05
CA ILE A 37 -8.17 -1.76 12.00
C ILE A 37 -8.83 -1.77 13.38
N ILE A 38 -9.15 -0.59 13.89
CA ILE A 38 -9.95 -0.43 15.11
C ILE A 38 -11.24 0.29 14.71
N ARG A 39 -12.37 -0.31 15.00
CA ARG A 39 -13.70 0.26 14.76
C ARG A 39 -14.26 0.75 16.09
N LEU A 40 -14.68 2.01 16.12
CA LEU A 40 -15.29 2.65 17.27
C LEU A 40 -16.75 2.92 16.97
N GLY A 41 -17.63 2.31 17.73
CA GLY A 41 -19.07 2.57 17.67
C GLY A 41 -19.49 3.58 18.76
N PHE A 42 -20.28 4.57 18.38
CA PHE A 42 -20.77 5.61 19.27
C PHE A 42 -22.28 5.54 19.43
N ASP A 43 -22.80 6.07 20.53
CA ASP A 43 -24.24 6.17 20.76
C ASP A 43 -24.91 7.07 19.71
N PHE A 44 -26.15 6.74 19.39
CA PHE A 44 -26.95 7.53 18.47
C PHE A 44 -27.07 8.99 18.94
N GLY A 45 -26.90 9.94 18.01
CA GLY A 45 -26.90 11.38 18.31
C GLY A 45 -25.57 11.92 18.86
N THR A 46 -24.53 11.13 18.90
CA THR A 46 -23.18 11.63 19.18
C THR A 46 -22.72 12.53 18.05
N ASN A 47 -22.18 13.71 18.40
CA ASN A 47 -21.56 14.59 17.41
C ASN A 47 -20.26 13.94 16.89
N THR A 48 -20.29 13.48 15.64
CA THR A 48 -19.19 12.76 15.02
C THR A 48 -17.94 13.62 14.83
N ASP A 49 -18.09 14.96 14.69
CA ASP A 49 -16.95 15.85 14.55
C ASP A 49 -16.18 15.99 15.86
N LEU A 50 -16.90 16.12 16.99
CA LEU A 50 -16.26 16.15 18.29
C LEU A 50 -15.62 14.81 18.63
N ALA A 51 -16.28 13.70 18.32
CA ALA A 51 -15.72 12.37 18.50
C ALA A 51 -14.45 12.18 17.66
N PHE A 52 -14.45 12.66 16.41
CA PHE A 52 -13.28 12.62 15.52
C PHE A 52 -12.08 13.39 16.09
N ILE A 53 -12.32 14.59 16.65
CA ILE A 53 -11.28 15.40 17.29
C ILE A 53 -10.71 14.64 18.49
N GLU A 54 -11.58 14.14 19.37
CA GLU A 54 -11.16 13.42 20.57
C GLU A 54 -10.39 12.13 20.25
N VAL A 55 -10.83 11.37 19.24
CA VAL A 55 -10.12 10.18 18.75
C VAL A 55 -8.71 10.54 18.28
N ASN A 56 -8.57 11.63 17.49
CA ASN A 56 -7.25 12.07 17.03
C ASN A 56 -6.34 12.49 18.19
N GLU A 57 -6.86 13.20 19.19
CA GLU A 57 -6.10 13.55 20.40
C GLU A 57 -5.59 12.31 21.16
N LYS A 58 -6.44 11.28 21.29
CA LYS A 58 -6.05 10.01 21.92
C LYS A 58 -5.01 9.24 21.11
N ILE A 59 -5.10 9.28 19.78
CA ILE A 59 -4.09 8.71 18.90
C ILE A 59 -2.76 9.44 19.06
N ASP A 60 -2.76 10.76 19.04
CA ASP A 60 -1.54 11.56 19.20
C ASP A 60 -0.87 11.31 20.57
N ALA A 61 -1.66 11.14 21.63
CA ALA A 61 -1.15 10.71 22.91
C ALA A 61 -0.54 9.30 22.88
N ALA A 62 -1.17 8.37 22.15
CA ALA A 62 -0.70 7.00 22.02
C ALA A 62 0.60 6.89 21.21
N MET A 63 0.81 7.77 20.21
CA MET A 63 2.01 7.75 19.35
C MET A 63 3.33 7.79 20.13
N ASN A 64 3.33 8.41 21.33
CA ASN A 64 4.50 8.45 22.19
C ASN A 64 4.91 7.07 22.76
N TYR A 65 4.00 6.10 22.73
CA TYR A 65 4.21 4.75 23.26
C TYR A 65 4.33 3.69 22.17
N LEU A 66 4.16 4.09 20.90
CA LEU A 66 4.24 3.17 19.75
C LEU A 66 5.68 3.05 19.25
N PRO A 67 6.04 1.94 18.58
CA PRO A 67 7.31 1.81 17.88
C PRO A 67 7.53 2.95 16.88
N ARG A 68 8.79 3.37 16.69
CA ARG A 68 9.12 4.51 15.81
C ARG A 68 8.82 4.27 14.32
N ASP A 69 8.76 3.03 13.93
CA ASP A 69 8.41 2.55 12.58
C ASP A 69 6.91 2.36 12.37
N ALA A 70 6.09 2.55 13.41
CA ALA A 70 4.65 2.54 13.28
C ALA A 70 4.15 3.81 12.58
N GLU A 71 3.41 3.64 11.48
CA GLU A 71 2.73 4.75 10.83
C GLU A 71 1.60 5.29 11.73
N ARG A 72 1.40 6.60 11.70
CA ARG A 72 0.27 7.22 12.42
C ARG A 72 -1.05 6.69 11.88
N PRO A 73 -1.95 6.17 12.75
CA PRO A 73 -3.25 5.70 12.32
C PRO A 73 -4.08 6.79 11.60
N LYS A 74 -4.67 6.42 10.47
CA LYS A 74 -5.60 7.30 9.75
C LYS A 74 -6.99 7.12 10.34
N VAL A 75 -7.60 8.20 10.79
CA VAL A 75 -8.99 8.19 11.29
C VAL A 75 -9.94 8.46 10.13
N ILE A 76 -10.96 7.63 10.00
CA ILE A 76 -12.00 7.75 8.99
C ILE A 76 -13.33 7.81 9.73
N LYS A 77 -14.15 8.83 9.45
CA LYS A 77 -15.54 8.86 9.90
C LYS A 77 -16.32 7.92 8.98
N ALA A 78 -16.98 6.92 9.59
CA ALA A 78 -17.89 6.04 8.88
C ALA A 78 -19.28 6.19 9.49
N SER A 79 -20.28 6.35 8.66
CA SER A 79 -21.68 6.24 9.06
C SER A 79 -22.17 4.82 8.76
N ALA A 80 -23.14 4.32 9.51
CA ALA A 80 -23.78 3.04 9.20
C ALA A 80 -24.47 3.03 7.81
N THR A 81 -24.55 4.18 7.16
CA THR A 81 -25.06 4.40 5.81
C THR A 81 -23.96 4.50 4.75
N ASP A 82 -22.66 4.36 5.13
CA ASP A 82 -21.54 4.52 4.23
C ASP A 82 -21.32 3.26 3.37
N ILE A 83 -22.35 2.89 2.63
CA ILE A 83 -22.26 1.91 1.57
C ILE A 83 -21.66 2.63 0.34
N PRO A 84 -20.67 2.04 -0.33
CA PRO A 84 -20.19 2.59 -1.59
C PRO A 84 -21.35 2.76 -2.56
N VAL A 85 -21.57 3.98 -3.02
CA VAL A 85 -22.72 4.32 -3.87
C VAL A 85 -22.33 4.44 -5.33
N PHE A 86 -21.02 4.52 -5.60
CA PHE A 86 -20.49 4.64 -6.94
C PHE A 86 -19.24 3.76 -7.10
N TYR A 87 -19.21 2.97 -8.17
CA TYR A 87 -18.07 2.13 -8.53
C TYR A 87 -17.50 2.58 -9.88
N LEU A 88 -16.21 2.87 -9.89
CA LEU A 88 -15.47 3.21 -11.09
C LEU A 88 -14.51 2.06 -11.43
N ASN A 89 -14.67 1.47 -12.60
CA ASN A 89 -13.80 0.39 -13.06
C ASN A 89 -12.87 0.91 -14.16
N LEU A 90 -11.58 0.89 -13.89
CA LEU A 90 -10.54 1.27 -14.83
C LEU A 90 -9.96 0.01 -15.48
N THR A 91 -9.93 -0.02 -16.81
CA THR A 91 -9.40 -1.14 -17.59
C THR A 91 -8.50 -0.63 -18.69
N LEU A 92 -7.57 -1.45 -19.15
CA LEU A 92 -6.77 -1.13 -20.32
C LEU A 92 -7.64 -1.18 -21.59
N LYS A 93 -7.54 -0.16 -22.44
CA LYS A 93 -8.32 -0.07 -23.68
C LYS A 93 -8.05 -1.23 -24.65
N ASN A 94 -6.79 -1.66 -24.73
CA ASN A 94 -6.33 -2.69 -25.65
C ASN A 94 -6.30 -4.09 -25.03
N ASP A 95 -6.83 -4.26 -23.82
CA ASP A 95 -6.92 -5.56 -23.18
C ASP A 95 -8.05 -6.35 -23.83
N SER A 96 -7.71 -7.43 -24.54
CA SER A 96 -8.70 -8.36 -25.06
C SER A 96 -9.10 -9.32 -23.93
N ALA A 97 -10.40 -9.58 -23.78
CA ALA A 97 -10.96 -10.44 -22.74
C ALA A 97 -10.34 -11.86 -22.65
N TYR A 98 -9.47 -12.23 -23.59
CA TYR A 98 -8.77 -13.52 -23.67
C TYR A 98 -7.29 -13.38 -24.02
N GLY A 99 -6.71 -12.15 -24.05
CA GLY A 99 -5.31 -11.88 -24.38
C GLY A 99 -4.40 -11.89 -23.14
N LYS A 100 -3.09 -11.99 -23.37
CA LYS A 100 -2.11 -11.70 -22.31
C LYS A 100 -2.24 -10.23 -21.95
N VAL A 101 -2.54 -9.96 -20.69
CA VAL A 101 -2.49 -8.60 -20.12
C VAL A 101 -1.05 -8.08 -20.27
N ASP A 102 -0.89 -6.87 -20.78
CA ASP A 102 0.40 -6.18 -20.68
C ASP A 102 0.61 -5.80 -19.21
N GLU A 103 1.40 -6.61 -18.51
CA GLU A 103 1.67 -6.45 -17.08
C GLU A 103 2.25 -5.06 -16.76
N ARG A 104 3.09 -4.50 -17.63
CA ARG A 104 3.66 -3.16 -17.45
C ARG A 104 2.59 -2.09 -17.57
N ALA A 105 1.78 -2.15 -18.61
CA ALA A 105 0.68 -1.22 -18.80
C ALA A 105 -0.35 -1.32 -17.66
N PHE A 106 -0.58 -2.52 -17.12
CA PHE A 106 -1.46 -2.70 -15.96
C PHE A 106 -0.88 -2.10 -14.67
N LEU A 107 0.42 -2.26 -14.43
CA LEU A 107 1.11 -1.61 -13.31
C LEU A 107 1.04 -0.08 -13.41
N ASP A 108 1.21 0.48 -14.63
CA ASP A 108 1.03 1.91 -14.89
C ASP A 108 -0.40 2.37 -14.58
N LEU A 109 -1.39 1.57 -14.97
CA LEU A 109 -2.81 1.84 -14.65
C LEU A 109 -3.06 1.81 -13.13
N CYS A 110 -2.49 0.86 -12.39
CA CYS A 110 -2.62 0.79 -10.94
C CYS A 110 -2.04 2.03 -10.27
N GLU A 111 -0.86 2.46 -10.68
CA GLU A 111 -0.19 3.64 -10.15
C GLU A 111 -0.96 4.92 -10.48
N PHE A 112 -1.48 5.03 -11.70
CA PHE A 112 -2.33 6.14 -12.12
C PHE A 112 -3.65 6.19 -11.34
N ALA A 113 -4.29 5.03 -11.14
CA ALA A 113 -5.52 4.93 -10.37
C ALA A 113 -5.33 5.41 -8.92
N GLU A 114 -4.24 4.99 -8.27
CA GLU A 114 -3.98 5.30 -6.86
C GLU A 114 -3.47 6.74 -6.67
N ASN A 115 -2.52 7.17 -7.48
CA ASN A 115 -1.83 8.45 -7.27
C ASN A 115 -2.52 9.64 -7.93
N VAL A 116 -3.32 9.42 -8.96
CA VAL A 116 -3.98 10.50 -9.70
C VAL A 116 -5.49 10.45 -9.53
N ILE A 117 -6.14 9.38 -9.99
CA ILE A 117 -7.61 9.33 -10.01
C ILE A 117 -8.19 9.33 -8.61
N LYS A 118 -7.74 8.44 -7.75
CA LYS A 118 -8.19 8.37 -6.34
C LYS A 118 -8.06 9.73 -5.66
N ARG A 119 -6.86 10.35 -5.75
CA ARG A 119 -6.60 11.63 -5.08
C ARG A 119 -7.47 12.75 -5.63
N ARG A 120 -7.76 12.76 -6.93
CA ARG A 120 -8.65 13.76 -7.54
C ARG A 120 -10.09 13.60 -7.07
N ILE A 121 -10.57 12.35 -7.00
CA ILE A 121 -11.92 12.07 -6.53
C ILE A 121 -12.05 12.38 -5.02
N GLU A 122 -11.04 12.05 -4.21
CA GLU A 122 -11.01 12.38 -2.78
C GLU A 122 -10.97 13.89 -2.47
N GLN A 123 -10.65 14.73 -3.44
CA GLN A 123 -10.66 16.20 -3.30
C GLN A 123 -12.05 16.82 -3.52
N LEU A 124 -13.00 16.03 -4.03
CA LEU A 124 -14.38 16.50 -4.23
C LEU A 124 -15.08 16.63 -2.86
N ALA A 125 -15.81 17.71 -2.66
CA ALA A 125 -16.50 17.99 -1.40
C ALA A 125 -17.57 16.93 -1.08
N GLU A 126 -18.17 16.34 -2.12
CA GLU A 126 -19.22 15.34 -2.06
C GLU A 126 -18.70 13.93 -1.69
N VAL A 127 -17.37 13.72 -1.68
CA VAL A 127 -16.72 12.43 -1.47
C VAL A 127 -16.11 12.34 -0.08
N ALA A 128 -16.51 11.35 0.70
CA ALA A 128 -15.93 11.07 2.00
C ALA A 128 -14.63 10.26 1.90
N MET A 129 -14.62 9.24 1.05
CA MET A 129 -13.50 8.31 0.90
C MET A 129 -13.59 7.57 -0.43
N VAL A 130 -12.43 7.17 -0.94
CA VAL A 130 -12.32 6.25 -2.09
C VAL A 130 -11.52 5.03 -1.67
N ASP A 131 -12.15 3.86 -1.70
CA ASP A 131 -11.47 2.59 -1.52
C ASP A 131 -11.08 1.99 -2.88
N VAL A 132 -9.88 1.42 -2.97
CA VAL A 132 -9.36 0.89 -4.24
C VAL A 132 -9.06 -0.60 -4.11
N THR A 133 -9.59 -1.38 -5.03
CA THR A 133 -9.37 -2.83 -5.10
C THR A 133 -8.80 -3.22 -6.46
N GLY A 134 -8.09 -4.35 -6.51
CA GLY A 134 -7.43 -4.84 -7.73
C GLY A 134 -6.10 -4.15 -8.04
N LEU A 135 -5.55 -3.37 -7.09
CA LEU A 135 -4.22 -2.80 -7.23
C LEU A 135 -3.14 -3.87 -7.14
N VAL A 136 -2.13 -3.70 -7.98
CA VAL A 136 -0.88 -4.44 -7.92
C VAL A 136 0.26 -3.45 -7.76
N GLU A 137 1.02 -3.63 -6.69
CA GLU A 137 2.19 -2.80 -6.43
C GLU A 137 3.36 -3.25 -7.33
N ARG A 138 4.18 -2.30 -7.74
CA ARG A 138 5.48 -2.62 -8.36
C ARG A 138 6.46 -3.05 -7.29
N GLN A 139 7.24 -4.06 -7.59
CA GLN A 139 8.40 -4.39 -6.76
C GLN A 139 9.62 -4.65 -7.66
N LEU A 140 10.79 -4.33 -7.12
CA LEU A 140 12.06 -4.69 -7.74
C LEU A 140 12.44 -6.10 -7.27
N GLN A 141 12.66 -6.99 -8.21
CA GLN A 141 13.18 -8.32 -7.96
C GLN A 141 14.66 -8.35 -8.28
N ILE A 142 15.47 -8.78 -7.34
CA ILE A 142 16.92 -8.96 -7.48
C ILE A 142 17.21 -10.45 -7.43
N VAL A 143 17.73 -10.98 -8.53
CA VAL A 143 18.10 -12.40 -8.67
C VAL A 143 19.60 -12.51 -8.87
N PRO A 144 20.36 -12.90 -7.84
CA PRO A 144 21.79 -13.13 -7.96
C PRO A 144 22.12 -14.32 -8.87
N ASP A 145 23.17 -14.22 -9.65
CA ASP A 145 23.72 -15.31 -10.44
C ASP A 145 24.71 -16.13 -9.59
N PRO A 146 24.40 -17.39 -9.22
CA PRO A 146 25.27 -18.18 -8.35
C PRO A 146 26.66 -18.44 -8.93
N GLY A 147 26.76 -18.60 -10.25
CA GLY A 147 28.05 -18.79 -10.93
C GLY A 147 28.94 -17.56 -10.80
N LYS A 148 28.37 -16.39 -11.01
CA LYS A 148 29.11 -15.12 -10.85
C LYS A 148 29.48 -14.83 -9.41
N LEU A 149 28.58 -15.14 -8.45
CA LEU A 149 28.87 -15.02 -7.02
C LEU A 149 30.10 -15.86 -6.63
N ALA A 150 30.14 -17.12 -7.06
CA ALA A 150 31.26 -18.02 -6.78
C ALA A 150 32.58 -17.50 -7.36
N VAL A 151 32.57 -17.03 -8.62
CA VAL A 151 33.77 -16.48 -9.29
C VAL A 151 34.27 -15.19 -8.60
N LEU A 152 33.35 -14.35 -8.11
CA LEU A 152 33.66 -13.08 -7.47
C LEU A 152 33.97 -13.22 -5.96
N GLY A 153 33.78 -14.43 -5.38
CA GLY A 153 33.94 -14.68 -3.94
C GLY A 153 32.91 -13.94 -3.10
N LEU A 154 31.70 -13.70 -3.65
CA LEU A 154 30.62 -12.99 -3.00
C LEU A 154 29.66 -13.97 -2.33
N SER A 155 29.15 -13.58 -1.18
CA SER A 155 28.08 -14.28 -0.45
C SER A 155 26.75 -13.54 -0.58
N ILE A 156 25.69 -14.22 -0.22
CA ILE A 156 24.35 -13.60 -0.12
C ILE A 156 24.36 -12.47 0.92
N GLU A 157 25.06 -12.67 2.03
CA GLU A 157 25.21 -11.67 3.10
C GLU A 157 25.89 -10.38 2.59
N ASP A 158 26.81 -10.48 1.64
CA ASP A 158 27.43 -9.29 1.02
C ASP A 158 26.37 -8.46 0.26
N ILE A 159 25.40 -9.12 -0.38
CA ILE A 159 24.28 -8.46 -1.08
C ILE A 159 23.36 -7.78 -0.06
N GLU A 160 22.96 -8.49 1.00
CA GLU A 160 22.12 -7.94 2.07
C GLU A 160 22.74 -6.71 2.71
N ASN A 161 24.02 -6.78 3.02
CA ASN A 161 24.75 -5.68 3.62
C ASN A 161 24.82 -4.45 2.70
N VAL A 162 25.07 -4.65 1.40
CA VAL A 162 25.15 -3.51 0.47
C VAL A 162 23.78 -2.91 0.21
N LEU A 163 22.72 -3.70 0.19
CA LEU A 163 21.36 -3.21 0.10
C LEU A 163 20.99 -2.38 1.34
N ALA A 164 21.24 -2.90 2.54
CA ALA A 164 21.00 -2.21 3.80
C ALA A 164 21.79 -0.89 3.91
N GLN A 165 23.06 -0.85 3.48
CA GLN A 165 23.86 0.37 3.46
C GLN A 165 23.31 1.46 2.53
N ASN A 166 22.55 1.07 1.50
CA ASN A 166 21.87 1.99 0.58
C ASN A 166 20.42 2.27 0.97
N ASN A 167 20.04 2.01 2.23
CA ASN A 167 18.67 2.14 2.74
C ASN A 167 17.63 1.34 1.93
N VAL A 168 18.04 0.22 1.39
CA VAL A 168 17.17 -0.72 0.69
C VAL A 168 16.87 -1.85 1.67
N GLU A 169 15.69 -1.84 2.24
CA GLU A 169 15.23 -2.95 3.06
C GLU A 169 14.74 -4.08 2.15
N PRO A 170 15.34 -5.26 2.19
CA PRO A 170 14.83 -6.42 1.47
C PRO A 170 13.46 -6.79 2.07
N GLY A 171 12.39 -6.61 1.30
CA GLY A 171 11.02 -6.86 1.76
C GLY A 171 10.72 -8.34 2.05
N SER A 172 11.23 -9.23 1.24
CA SER A 172 11.21 -10.68 1.47
C SER A 172 12.28 -11.37 0.63
N MET A 173 12.98 -12.29 1.25
CA MET A 173 13.85 -13.22 0.54
C MET A 173 13.04 -14.49 0.26
N THR A 174 12.99 -14.90 -0.99
CA THR A 174 12.35 -16.16 -1.40
C THR A 174 13.42 -17.07 -2.01
N VAL A 175 13.45 -18.33 -1.61
CA VAL A 175 14.28 -19.34 -2.22
C VAL A 175 13.42 -20.15 -3.20
N ARG A 176 13.77 -20.10 -4.50
CA ARG A 176 13.06 -20.82 -5.55
C ARG A 176 14.05 -21.59 -6.39
N ASP A 177 13.85 -22.90 -6.54
CA ASP A 177 14.71 -23.79 -7.32
C ASP A 177 16.21 -23.68 -6.99
N GLY A 178 16.56 -23.43 -5.72
CA GLY A 178 17.94 -23.22 -5.27
C GLY A 178 18.50 -21.82 -5.57
N TYR A 179 17.70 -20.90 -6.11
CA TYR A 179 18.07 -19.51 -6.34
C TYR A 179 17.50 -18.63 -5.26
N TYR A 180 18.23 -17.58 -4.93
CA TYR A 180 17.76 -16.54 -4.01
C TYR A 180 17.11 -15.41 -4.80
N GLU A 181 15.92 -14.98 -4.38
CA GLU A 181 15.21 -13.85 -4.96
C GLU A 181 14.91 -12.84 -3.87
N TYR A 182 15.31 -11.60 -4.07
CA TYR A 182 14.99 -10.49 -3.17
C TYR A 182 13.92 -9.62 -3.78
N ASN A 183 12.81 -9.48 -3.09
CA ASN A 183 11.73 -8.59 -3.47
C ASN A 183 11.81 -7.32 -2.63
N ILE A 184 12.02 -6.19 -3.30
CA ILE A 184 12.23 -4.89 -2.66
C ILE A 184 11.07 -3.99 -3.01
N LYS A 185 10.47 -3.35 -2.00
CA LYS A 185 9.55 -2.24 -2.22
C LYS A 185 10.33 -1.01 -2.67
N PHE A 186 9.74 -0.23 -3.58
CA PHE A 186 10.35 1.02 -4.01
C PHE A 186 10.56 1.95 -2.81
N SER A 187 11.79 2.42 -2.64
CA SER A 187 12.12 3.46 -1.67
C SER A 187 12.12 4.83 -2.36
N THR A 188 12.09 5.90 -1.57
CA THR A 188 12.10 7.27 -2.10
C THR A 188 13.36 7.60 -2.92
N LEU A 189 14.45 6.86 -2.73
CA LEU A 189 15.76 7.11 -3.34
C LEU A 189 16.06 6.24 -4.56
N LEU A 190 15.53 5.01 -4.60
CA LEU A 190 15.80 4.04 -5.67
C LEU A 190 14.50 3.76 -6.42
N ARG A 191 14.31 4.38 -7.58
CA ARG A 191 13.05 4.34 -8.34
C ARG A 191 13.13 3.52 -9.62
N THR A 192 14.34 3.24 -10.10
CA THR A 192 14.54 2.56 -11.38
C THR A 192 15.40 1.32 -11.22
N GLU A 193 15.31 0.41 -12.21
CA GLU A 193 16.19 -0.75 -12.29
C GLU A 193 17.65 -0.33 -12.36
N GLU A 194 17.94 0.77 -13.06
CA GLU A 194 19.29 1.33 -13.24
C GLU A 194 19.88 1.83 -11.92
N ASP A 195 19.08 2.46 -11.06
CA ASP A 195 19.53 2.90 -9.75
C ASP A 195 20.05 1.71 -8.93
N VAL A 196 19.29 0.62 -8.93
CA VAL A 196 19.66 -0.60 -8.17
C VAL A 196 20.84 -1.34 -8.84
N LYS A 197 20.87 -1.45 -10.17
CA LYS A 197 22.00 -2.02 -10.90
C LYS A 197 23.29 -1.24 -10.67
N GLY A 198 23.17 0.07 -10.45
CA GLY A 198 24.29 0.99 -10.18
C GLY A 198 24.88 0.89 -8.78
N ILE A 199 24.26 0.21 -7.83
CA ILE A 199 24.78 0.04 -6.47
C ILE A 199 26.15 -0.63 -6.51
N LEU A 200 27.13 -0.04 -5.78
CA LEU A 200 28.50 -0.49 -5.75
C LEU A 200 28.76 -1.30 -4.48
N LEU A 201 29.25 -2.53 -4.68
CA LEU A 201 29.74 -3.40 -3.61
C LEU A 201 31.27 -3.33 -3.60
N ARG A 202 31.85 -3.18 -2.41
CA ARG A 202 33.32 -3.21 -2.20
C ARG A 202 33.70 -4.49 -1.48
N LYS A 203 34.56 -5.30 -2.13
CA LYS A 203 35.13 -6.51 -1.53
C LYS A 203 36.57 -6.68 -1.94
N GLU A 204 37.47 -6.89 -0.97
CA GLU A 204 38.92 -7.12 -1.19
C GLU A 204 39.58 -6.08 -2.10
N GLY A 205 39.22 -4.78 -1.94
CA GLY A 205 39.76 -3.69 -2.75
C GLY A 205 39.17 -3.56 -4.16
N ARG A 206 38.26 -4.45 -4.54
CA ARG A 206 37.52 -4.39 -5.83
C ARG A 206 36.21 -3.67 -5.64
N ILE A 207 35.81 -2.93 -6.66
CA ILE A 207 34.49 -2.28 -6.75
C ILE A 207 33.70 -3.02 -7.83
N ILE A 208 32.55 -3.59 -7.47
CA ILE A 208 31.72 -4.40 -8.34
C ILE A 208 30.32 -3.80 -8.33
N ARG A 209 29.67 -3.67 -9.49
CA ARG A 209 28.28 -3.21 -9.56
C ARG A 209 27.31 -4.37 -9.31
N LEU A 210 26.21 -4.09 -8.62
CA LEU A 210 25.18 -5.09 -8.36
C LEU A 210 24.65 -5.70 -9.67
N GLY A 211 24.45 -4.88 -10.70
CA GLY A 211 24.01 -5.33 -12.02
C GLY A 211 24.96 -6.26 -12.76
N ASP A 212 26.25 -6.35 -12.35
CA ASP A 212 27.22 -7.24 -13.00
C ASP A 212 26.99 -8.72 -12.63
N PHE A 213 26.43 -8.97 -11.44
CA PHE A 213 26.20 -10.30 -10.91
C PHE A 213 24.77 -10.59 -10.46
N CYS A 214 23.89 -9.60 -10.52
CA CYS A 214 22.46 -9.74 -10.25
C CYS A 214 21.63 -9.31 -11.44
N ARG A 215 20.54 -10.03 -11.71
CA ARG A 215 19.47 -9.55 -12.59
C ARG A 215 18.51 -8.74 -11.74
N VAL A 216 18.19 -7.54 -12.19
CA VAL A 216 17.24 -6.63 -11.54
C VAL A 216 16.12 -6.35 -12.51
N GLU A 217 14.89 -6.63 -12.10
CA GLU A 217 13.69 -6.49 -12.93
C GLU A 217 12.54 -5.92 -12.10
N ILE A 218 11.70 -5.08 -12.72
CA ILE A 218 10.43 -4.66 -12.15
C ILE A 218 9.41 -5.76 -12.40
N VAL A 219 8.83 -6.28 -11.34
CA VAL A 219 7.80 -7.32 -11.39
C VAL A 219 6.57 -6.90 -10.59
N PRO A 220 5.38 -7.42 -10.92
CA PRO A 220 4.21 -7.24 -10.09
C PRO A 220 4.42 -7.91 -8.72
N ALA A 221 4.07 -7.21 -7.65
CA ALA A 221 4.00 -7.81 -6.32
C ALA A 221 2.90 -8.87 -6.27
N LYS A 222 2.97 -9.76 -5.27
CA LYS A 222 1.93 -10.78 -5.08
C LYS A 222 0.56 -10.09 -4.91
N GLU A 223 -0.38 -10.49 -5.76
CA GLU A 223 -1.74 -9.94 -5.74
C GLU A 223 -2.44 -10.27 -4.44
N LYS A 224 -3.03 -9.26 -3.82
CA LYS A 224 -3.89 -9.40 -2.63
C LYS A 224 -5.35 -9.69 -3.00
N GLY A 225 -5.72 -9.40 -4.23
CA GLY A 225 -7.06 -9.60 -4.79
C GLY A 225 -7.08 -9.22 -6.26
N VAL A 226 -8.02 -9.78 -7.00
CA VAL A 226 -8.22 -9.50 -8.44
C VAL A 226 -9.58 -8.85 -8.61
N SER A 227 -9.62 -7.71 -9.30
CA SER A 227 -10.86 -7.10 -9.76
C SER A 227 -11.04 -7.33 -11.26
N MET A 228 -12.24 -7.68 -11.66
CA MET A 228 -12.58 -7.93 -13.06
C MET A 228 -13.81 -7.11 -13.46
N SER A 229 -13.77 -6.52 -14.65
CA SER A 229 -14.90 -5.80 -15.24
C SER A 229 -15.07 -6.24 -16.69
N ASN A 230 -16.24 -6.75 -17.04
CA ASN A 230 -16.55 -7.23 -18.39
C ASN A 230 -15.51 -8.24 -18.96
N GLY A 231 -15.00 -9.14 -18.10
CA GLY A 231 -14.00 -10.12 -18.49
C GLY A 231 -12.58 -9.59 -18.65
N LYS A 232 -12.33 -8.31 -18.35
CA LYS A 232 -11.02 -7.67 -18.35
C LYS A 232 -10.55 -7.43 -16.92
N ARG A 233 -9.24 -7.48 -16.72
CA ARG A 233 -8.64 -7.10 -15.45
C ARG A 233 -8.85 -5.60 -15.21
N ALA A 234 -9.26 -5.25 -14.01
CA ALA A 234 -9.67 -3.89 -13.67
C ALA A 234 -9.08 -3.43 -12.34
N VAL A 235 -8.93 -2.13 -12.19
CA VAL A 235 -8.79 -1.46 -10.91
C VAL A 235 -10.15 -0.84 -10.59
N THR A 236 -10.72 -1.20 -9.45
CA THR A 236 -12.05 -0.73 -9.03
C THR A 236 -11.91 0.27 -7.90
N LEU A 237 -12.44 1.47 -8.09
CA LEU A 237 -12.57 2.49 -7.07
C LEU A 237 -14.01 2.48 -6.56
N ALA A 238 -14.18 2.23 -5.26
CA ALA A 238 -15.46 2.29 -4.57
C ALA A 238 -15.55 3.65 -3.88
N VAL A 239 -16.48 4.49 -4.32
CA VAL A 239 -16.61 5.86 -3.81
C VAL A 239 -17.70 5.91 -2.75
N ILE A 240 -17.35 6.42 -1.58
CA ILE A 240 -18.25 6.64 -0.45
C ILE A 240 -18.60 8.13 -0.40
N LYS A 241 -19.91 8.39 -0.36
CA LYS A 241 -20.46 9.74 -0.33
C LYS A 241 -20.29 10.40 1.03
N GLN A 242 -20.06 11.71 1.06
CA GLN A 242 -20.13 12.50 2.29
C GLN A 242 -21.57 12.49 2.86
N ALA A 243 -21.70 12.45 4.18
CA ALA A 243 -22.98 12.15 4.84
C ALA A 243 -24.14 13.08 4.42
N ASP A 244 -23.88 14.37 4.29
CA ASP A 244 -24.91 15.39 4.02
C ASP A 244 -25.00 15.82 2.54
N GLU A 245 -24.21 15.20 1.67
CA GLU A 245 -24.16 15.57 0.26
C GLU A 245 -25.18 14.81 -0.61
N ASN A 246 -25.49 15.36 -1.79
CA ASN A 246 -26.42 14.76 -2.74
C ASN A 246 -25.68 13.77 -3.66
N MET A 247 -26.29 12.59 -3.91
CA MET A 247 -25.74 11.58 -4.80
C MET A 247 -25.63 12.05 -6.26
N GLU A 248 -26.60 12.83 -6.75
CA GLU A 248 -26.60 13.35 -8.13
C GLU A 248 -25.46 14.36 -8.32
N ASP A 249 -25.23 15.25 -7.36
CA ASP A 249 -24.15 16.22 -7.41
C ASP A 249 -22.79 15.55 -7.37
N MET A 250 -22.61 14.53 -6.50
CA MET A 250 -21.41 13.71 -6.48
C MET A 250 -21.15 13.02 -7.84
N LYS A 251 -22.20 12.42 -8.44
CA LYS A 251 -22.09 11.76 -9.75
C LYS A 251 -21.67 12.75 -10.85
N LEU A 252 -22.24 13.95 -10.86
CA LEU A 252 -21.87 14.98 -11.82
C LEU A 252 -20.43 15.45 -11.62
N ALA A 253 -20.00 15.65 -10.37
CA ALA A 253 -18.64 16.05 -10.04
C ALA A 253 -17.61 14.96 -10.44
N ILE A 254 -17.90 13.68 -10.16
CA ILE A 254 -17.04 12.57 -10.57
C ILE A 254 -16.97 12.47 -12.09
N ASN A 255 -18.10 12.53 -12.81
CA ASN A 255 -18.10 12.46 -14.28
C ASN A 255 -17.31 13.63 -14.89
N SER A 256 -17.53 14.85 -14.42
CA SER A 256 -16.76 16.02 -14.87
C SER A 256 -15.26 15.87 -14.61
N THR A 257 -14.88 15.24 -13.49
CA THR A 257 -13.49 14.96 -13.18
C THR A 257 -12.90 13.90 -14.10
N MET A 258 -13.69 12.87 -14.44
CA MET A 258 -13.25 11.79 -15.33
C MET A 258 -13.17 12.19 -16.79
N ASP A 259 -14.01 13.14 -17.24
CA ASP A 259 -13.97 13.68 -18.61
C ASP A 259 -12.68 14.46 -18.89
N TYR A 260 -11.94 14.82 -17.83
CA TYR A 260 -10.65 15.52 -17.93
C TYR A 260 -9.47 14.57 -18.23
N PHE A 261 -9.63 13.25 -18.02
CA PHE A 261 -8.62 12.21 -18.24
C PHE A 261 -8.87 11.41 -19.51
#